data_980621b5184f1641c7a3efb8ec498f0f
#
_entry.id   980621b5184f1641c7a3efb8ec498f0f
#
_cell.length_a   1.000
_cell.length_b   1.000
_cell.length_c   1.000
_cell.angle_alpha   90.00
_cell.angle_beta   90.00
_cell.angle_gamma   90.00
#
_symmetry.space_group_name_H-M   'P 1'
#
loop_
_entity.id
_entity.type
_entity.pdbx_description
1 polymer ?
#
loop_
_entity_poly.entity_id
_entity_poly.type
_entity_poly.pdbx_seq_one_letter_code
_entity_poly.pdbx_strand_id
1 'polypeptide(L)'
;MIKKEMSALLLLCILLVYSGKSNAMNKGEKNIPNKEVSVESDRLPIADPYVMLYNNKYYAYGTGGTTAGEGFACFSSDDLKNWKREGQALSAADSYGEWGFWAPEVYYIKSKKKFYMFYSAEEHICVATSDSPAGP
;
A
#
# COMPACT_ATOMS: atom_id res chain seq x y z
N MET A 1 7.49 -10.64 -47.00
CA MET A 1 6.32 -9.76 -46.74
C MET A 1 5.11 -10.66 -46.49
N ILE A 2 5.09 -11.36 -45.35
CA ILE A 2 3.99 -12.22 -44.89
C ILE A 2 3.85 -12.05 -43.37
N LYS A 3 3.08 -11.05 -42.97
CA LYS A 3 2.62 -10.88 -41.58
C LYS A 3 1.36 -10.01 -41.63
N LYS A 4 0.15 -10.62 -41.65
CA LYS A 4 -1.06 -9.91 -41.20
C LYS A 4 -2.36 -10.72 -41.22
N GLU A 5 -2.37 -12.05 -41.35
CA GLU A 5 -3.62 -12.79 -41.49
C GLU A 5 -3.91 -13.82 -40.38
N MET A 6 -3.20 -13.78 -39.24
CA MET A 6 -3.47 -14.76 -38.14
C MET A 6 -4.17 -14.18 -36.92
N SER A 7 -4.58 -12.93 -36.95
CA SER A 7 -5.16 -12.29 -35.74
C SER A 7 -6.70 -12.36 -35.65
N ALA A 8 -7.39 -12.62 -36.73
CA ALA A 8 -8.87 -12.58 -36.74
C ALA A 8 -9.53 -13.92 -36.35
N LEU A 9 -8.86 -15.04 -36.59
CA LEU A 9 -9.46 -16.36 -36.34
C LEU A 9 -9.34 -16.84 -34.90
N LEU A 10 -8.34 -16.32 -34.15
CA LEU A 10 -8.14 -16.67 -32.74
C LEU A 10 -9.11 -15.93 -31.79
N LEU A 11 -9.62 -14.77 -32.21
CA LEU A 11 -10.56 -13.99 -31.40
C LEU A 11 -11.98 -14.53 -31.45
N LEU A 12 -12.35 -15.30 -32.50
CA LEU A 12 -13.71 -15.86 -32.65
C LEU A 12 -13.92 -17.10 -31.80
N CYS A 13 -12.88 -17.85 -31.46
CA CYS A 13 -12.99 -19.04 -30.61
C CYS A 13 -13.16 -18.76 -29.13
N ILE A 14 -12.78 -17.54 -28.65
CA ILE A 14 -12.87 -17.16 -27.23
C ILE A 14 -14.27 -16.65 -26.86
N LEU A 15 -15.08 -16.21 -27.81
CA LEU A 15 -16.40 -15.64 -27.56
C LEU A 15 -17.55 -16.72 -27.47
N LEU A 16 -17.29 -17.99 -27.78
CA LEU A 16 -18.31 -19.02 -27.77
C LEU A 16 -18.34 -19.89 -26.50
N VAL A 17 -17.40 -19.68 -25.54
CA VAL A 17 -17.35 -20.47 -24.30
C VAL A 17 -18.00 -19.77 -23.11
N TYR A 18 -18.46 -18.50 -23.25
CA TYR A 18 -18.98 -17.68 -22.13
C TYR A 18 -20.52 -17.49 -22.15
N SER A 19 -21.28 -18.48 -22.68
CA SER A 19 -22.74 -18.49 -22.56
C SER A 19 -23.21 -19.60 -21.63
N GLY A 20 -22.63 -19.71 -20.46
CA GLY A 20 -23.11 -20.50 -19.35
C GLY A 20 -23.87 -19.63 -18.37
N LYS A 21 -25.20 -19.68 -18.36
CA LYS A 21 -26.04 -19.05 -17.33
C LYS A 21 -25.74 -19.69 -15.99
N SER A 22 -24.97 -19.02 -15.13
CA SER A 22 -24.91 -19.33 -13.71
C SER A 22 -26.00 -18.53 -13.00
N ASN A 23 -27.04 -19.20 -12.50
CA ASN A 23 -27.96 -18.67 -11.51
C ASN A 23 -27.17 -18.46 -10.21
N ALA A 24 -26.61 -17.26 -10.00
CA ALA A 24 -26.08 -16.87 -8.73
C ALA A 24 -27.25 -16.55 -7.79
N MET A 25 -27.45 -17.42 -6.80
CA MET A 25 -28.28 -17.13 -5.64
C MET A 25 -27.76 -15.86 -4.95
N ASN A 26 -28.63 -14.85 -4.92
CA ASN A 26 -28.46 -13.64 -4.14
C ASN A 26 -28.48 -14.01 -2.64
N LYS A 27 -27.33 -14.32 -2.05
CA LYS A 27 -27.16 -14.36 -0.60
C LYS A 27 -26.77 -12.97 -0.14
N GLY A 28 -27.67 -12.39 0.64
CA GLY A 28 -27.59 -11.04 1.18
C GLY A 28 -26.18 -10.67 1.65
N GLU A 29 -25.70 -9.62 1.03
CA GLU A 29 -24.50 -8.89 1.42
C GLU A 29 -24.75 -8.32 2.82
N LYS A 30 -24.29 -9.03 3.86
CA LYS A 30 -24.23 -8.47 5.19
C LYS A 30 -23.23 -7.33 5.11
N ASN A 31 -23.76 -6.10 5.21
CA ASN A 31 -22.98 -4.92 5.49
C ASN A 31 -22.17 -5.17 6.77
N ILE A 32 -20.92 -5.62 6.63
CA ILE A 32 -19.98 -5.71 7.72
C ILE A 32 -19.55 -4.26 7.95
N PRO A 33 -19.92 -3.65 9.09
CA PRO A 33 -19.44 -2.32 9.39
C PRO A 33 -17.92 -2.40 9.38
N ASN A 34 -17.30 -1.45 8.70
CA ASN A 34 -15.85 -1.28 8.64
C ASN A 34 -15.39 -1.01 10.09
N LYS A 35 -15.18 -2.09 10.85
CA LYS A 35 -14.69 -2.02 12.21
C LYS A 35 -13.26 -1.51 12.08
N GLU A 36 -13.02 -0.27 12.49
CA GLU A 36 -11.67 0.23 12.70
C GLU A 36 -10.94 -0.83 13.51
N VAL A 37 -9.99 -1.51 12.88
CA VAL A 37 -9.13 -2.48 13.57
C VAL A 37 -8.16 -1.63 14.38
N SER A 38 -8.59 -1.25 15.58
CA SER A 38 -7.65 -0.79 16.60
C SER A 38 -6.78 -2.00 16.91
N VAL A 39 -5.54 -1.98 16.45
CA VAL A 39 -4.54 -2.94 16.90
C VAL A 39 -4.22 -2.57 18.33
N GLU A 40 -4.96 -3.15 19.27
CA GLU A 40 -4.70 -3.07 20.69
C GLU A 40 -3.51 -3.98 21.02
N SER A 41 -2.35 -3.61 20.54
CA SER A 41 -1.09 -4.30 20.72
C SER A 41 -0.03 -3.24 20.92
N ASP A 42 0.71 -3.33 21.99
CA ASP A 42 1.93 -2.56 22.25
C ASP A 42 3.06 -2.88 21.24
N ARG A 43 2.78 -3.71 20.22
CA ARG A 43 3.67 -4.04 19.13
C ARG A 43 3.04 -3.72 17.79
N LEU A 44 3.70 -2.85 17.03
CA LEU A 44 3.37 -2.63 15.63
C LEU A 44 3.78 -3.86 14.80
N PRO A 45 2.97 -4.27 13.81
CA PRO A 45 3.27 -5.40 12.93
C PRO A 45 4.26 -5.00 11.83
N ILE A 46 5.35 -4.33 12.19
CA ILE A 46 6.38 -3.83 11.29
C ILE A 46 7.77 -4.19 11.80
N ALA A 47 8.71 -4.41 10.88
CA ALA A 47 10.14 -4.50 11.18
C ALA A 47 10.82 -3.17 10.83
N ASP A 48 12.08 -2.98 11.29
CA ASP A 48 12.85 -1.75 11.05
C ASP A 48 12.06 -0.47 11.34
N PRO A 49 11.44 -0.33 12.53
CA PRO A 49 10.51 0.75 12.78
C PRO A 49 11.22 2.11 12.83
N TYR A 50 10.71 3.05 12.06
CA TYR A 50 11.06 4.47 12.15
C TYR A 50 9.88 5.25 12.73
N VAL A 51 10.13 6.12 13.72
CA VAL A 51 9.08 6.93 14.36
C VAL A 51 9.43 8.41 14.24
N MET A 52 8.50 9.18 13.70
CA MET A 52 8.59 10.63 13.55
C MET A 52 7.55 11.32 14.45
N LEU A 53 7.95 12.40 15.14
CA LEU A 53 7.03 13.31 15.81
C LEU A 53 6.73 14.50 14.90
N TYR A 54 5.45 14.72 14.58
CA TYR A 54 5.00 15.84 13.80
C TYR A 54 3.65 16.37 14.32
N ASN A 55 3.57 17.67 14.59
CA ASN A 55 2.37 18.32 15.14
C ASN A 55 1.79 17.61 16.38
N ASN A 56 2.64 17.28 17.34
CA ASN A 56 2.30 16.59 18.59
C ASN A 56 1.73 15.18 18.41
N LYS A 57 1.88 14.55 17.26
CA LYS A 57 1.47 13.18 16.98
C LYS A 57 2.64 12.37 16.46
N TYR A 58 2.77 11.14 16.94
CA TYR A 58 3.77 10.20 16.46
C TYR A 58 3.25 9.46 15.23
N TYR A 59 4.12 9.28 14.26
CA TYR A 59 3.87 8.49 13.07
C TYR A 59 4.94 7.41 12.95
N ALA A 60 4.52 6.17 12.74
CA ALA A 60 5.42 5.03 12.60
C ALA A 60 5.30 4.40 11.22
N TYR A 61 6.44 4.02 10.69
CA TYR A 61 6.62 3.34 9.42
C TYR A 61 7.59 2.18 9.61
N GLY A 62 7.55 1.20 8.74
CA GLY A 62 8.50 0.09 8.81
C GLY A 62 8.27 -0.93 7.71
N THR A 63 9.17 -1.87 7.63
CA THR A 63 9.05 -3.03 6.74
C THR A 63 7.88 -3.91 7.18
N GLY A 64 7.00 -4.25 6.28
CA GLY A 64 5.78 -5.00 6.59
C GLY A 64 4.60 -4.08 6.95
N GLY A 65 3.63 -4.60 7.71
CA GLY A 65 2.39 -3.90 8.02
C GLY A 65 1.40 -3.83 6.85
N THR A 66 1.83 -4.26 5.69
CA THR A 66 1.04 -4.50 4.47
C THR A 66 1.33 -5.91 3.95
N THR A 67 0.71 -6.32 2.87
CA THR A 67 1.14 -7.51 2.13
C THR A 67 2.56 -7.28 1.59
N ALA A 68 3.43 -8.28 1.66
CA ALA A 68 4.81 -8.18 1.21
C ALA A 68 4.87 -7.69 -0.25
N GLY A 69 5.68 -6.67 -0.52
CA GLY A 69 5.83 -6.06 -1.83
C GLY A 69 4.81 -4.98 -2.19
N GLU A 70 3.90 -4.61 -1.29
CA GLU A 70 2.86 -3.60 -1.57
C GLU A 70 3.21 -2.18 -1.11
N GLY A 71 4.42 -1.94 -0.62
CA GLY A 71 4.88 -0.64 -0.12
C GLY A 71 4.88 -0.55 1.41
N PHE A 72 4.49 0.61 1.99
CA PHE A 72 4.59 0.84 3.43
C PHE A 72 3.27 1.33 4.03
N ALA A 73 2.90 0.77 5.19
CA ALA A 73 1.81 1.28 6.01
C ALA A 73 2.28 2.46 6.88
N CYS A 74 1.33 3.33 7.25
CA CYS A 74 1.50 4.36 8.27
C CYS A 74 0.62 4.06 9.47
N PHE A 75 1.19 4.22 10.65
CA PHE A 75 0.49 4.16 11.93
C PHE A 75 0.69 5.48 12.66
N SER A 76 -0.29 5.91 13.44
CA SER A 76 -0.17 7.09 14.30
C SER A 76 -0.49 6.78 15.75
N SER A 77 0.09 7.57 16.67
CA SER A 77 -0.17 7.48 18.10
C SER A 77 -0.01 8.84 18.76
N ASP A 78 -0.74 9.06 19.83
CA ASP A 78 -0.57 10.24 20.68
C ASP A 78 0.32 9.94 21.91
N ASP A 79 0.58 8.65 22.21
CA ASP A 79 1.23 8.22 23.45
C ASP A 79 2.32 7.14 23.29
N LEU A 80 2.64 6.73 22.04
CA LEU A 80 3.57 5.65 21.69
C LEU A 80 3.15 4.25 22.16
N LYS A 81 1.94 4.09 22.68
CA LYS A 81 1.40 2.81 23.17
C LYS A 81 0.22 2.36 22.34
N ASN A 82 -0.72 3.27 22.13
CA ASN A 82 -1.92 3.01 21.37
C ASN A 82 -1.73 3.49 19.94
N TRP A 83 -1.67 2.55 19.00
CA TRP A 83 -1.41 2.85 17.59
C TRP A 83 -2.66 2.64 16.75
N LYS A 84 -2.94 3.58 15.86
CA LYS A 84 -3.99 3.52 14.87
C LYS A 84 -3.35 3.39 13.48
N ARG A 85 -3.83 2.46 12.67
CA ARG A 85 -3.44 2.38 11.26
C ARG A 85 -4.10 3.51 10.47
N GLU A 86 -3.31 4.40 9.89
CA GLU A 86 -3.79 5.53 9.09
C GLU A 86 -4.05 5.14 7.63
N GLY A 87 -3.32 4.15 7.13
CA GLY A 87 -3.44 3.69 5.76
C GLY A 87 -2.11 3.21 5.18
N GLN A 88 -2.00 3.33 3.87
CA GLN A 88 -0.78 3.03 3.13
C GLN A 88 -0.05 4.33 2.82
N ALA A 89 1.14 4.52 3.39
CA ALA A 89 1.94 5.72 3.19
C ALA A 89 2.62 5.75 1.83
N LEU A 90 2.92 4.59 1.27
CA LEU A 90 3.46 4.43 -0.07
C LEU A 90 2.92 3.13 -0.67
N SER A 91 2.33 3.23 -1.85
CA SER A 91 1.92 2.07 -2.66
C SER A 91 3.05 1.66 -3.60
N ALA A 92 3.24 0.36 -3.80
CA ALA A 92 4.15 -0.15 -4.83
C ALA A 92 3.76 0.34 -6.23
N ALA A 93 2.46 0.50 -6.50
CA ALA A 93 1.96 0.99 -7.79
C ALA A 93 2.35 2.46 -8.09
N ASP A 94 2.63 3.26 -7.05
CA ASP A 94 2.98 4.68 -7.15
C ASP A 94 4.45 4.95 -6.86
N SER A 95 5.27 3.90 -6.77
CA SER A 95 6.68 3.97 -6.37
C SER A 95 7.61 3.35 -7.40
N TYR A 96 8.91 3.56 -7.20
CA TYR A 96 9.92 2.78 -7.90
C TYR A 96 10.01 1.37 -7.29
N GLY A 97 10.09 0.35 -8.14
CA GLY A 97 10.29 -1.05 -7.76
C GLY A 97 8.98 -1.82 -7.55
N GLU A 98 9.06 -3.13 -7.75
CA GLU A 98 7.95 -4.07 -7.61
C GLU A 98 8.11 -4.98 -6.36
N TRP A 99 9.32 -5.03 -5.76
CA TRP A 99 9.65 -5.92 -4.64
C TRP A 99 10.73 -5.34 -3.73
N GLY A 100 10.90 -5.94 -2.56
CA GLY A 100 11.99 -5.59 -1.64
C GLY A 100 11.84 -4.22 -0.99
N PHE A 101 10.63 -3.85 -0.59
CA PHE A 101 10.35 -2.61 0.13
C PHE A 101 10.78 -2.73 1.58
N TRP A 102 11.90 -2.07 1.96
CA TRP A 102 12.48 -2.19 3.29
C TRP A 102 12.88 -0.86 3.89
N ALA A 103 12.87 -0.83 5.24
CA ALA A 103 13.46 0.20 6.10
C ALA A 103 13.11 1.65 5.70
N PRO A 104 11.82 2.04 5.67
CA PRO A 104 11.44 3.40 5.35
C PRO A 104 11.80 4.36 6.49
N GLU A 105 12.37 5.52 6.16
CA GLU A 105 12.57 6.65 7.06
C GLU A 105 11.89 7.89 6.51
N VAL A 106 11.15 8.63 7.34
CA VAL A 106 10.33 9.77 6.89
C VAL A 106 10.74 11.06 7.60
N TYR A 107 11.04 12.09 6.82
CA TYR A 107 11.47 13.40 7.31
C TYR A 107 10.58 14.52 6.78
N TYR A 108 10.17 15.44 7.64
CA TYR A 108 9.53 16.67 7.20
C TYR A 108 10.57 17.73 6.87
N ILE A 109 10.66 18.12 5.61
CA ILE A 109 11.58 19.16 5.13
C ILE A 109 10.86 20.51 5.12
N LYS A 110 11.09 21.33 6.17
CA LYS A 110 10.40 22.62 6.37
C LYS A 110 10.51 23.56 5.17
N SER A 111 11.68 23.65 4.54
CA SER A 111 11.92 24.54 3.39
C SER A 111 11.13 24.12 2.14
N LYS A 112 10.76 22.86 2.04
CA LYS A 112 9.96 22.27 0.94
C LYS A 112 8.49 22.11 1.32
N LYS A 113 8.16 22.20 2.62
CA LYS A 113 6.84 21.91 3.18
C LYS A 113 6.29 20.53 2.78
N LYS A 114 7.19 19.55 2.68
CA LYS A 114 6.87 18.17 2.26
C LYS A 114 7.53 17.15 3.16
N PHE A 115 6.92 15.97 3.21
CA PHE A 115 7.51 14.77 3.78
C PHE A 115 8.31 14.07 2.69
N TYR A 116 9.47 13.55 3.08
CA TYR A 116 10.34 12.75 2.23
C TYR A 116 10.52 11.40 2.89
N MET A 117 10.14 10.35 2.20
CA MET A 117 10.39 8.97 2.61
C MET A 117 11.58 8.44 1.82
N PHE A 118 12.62 8.04 2.53
CA PHE A 118 13.75 7.29 1.98
C PHE A 118 13.51 5.82 2.29
N TYR A 119 13.68 4.95 1.33
CA TYR A 119 13.42 3.52 1.46
C TYR A 119 14.29 2.71 0.51
N SER A 120 14.36 1.40 0.73
CA SER A 120 14.98 0.47 -0.20
C SER A 120 13.90 -0.25 -1.00
N ALA A 121 14.10 -0.37 -2.31
CA ALA A 121 13.36 -1.26 -3.19
C ALA A 121 14.30 -1.78 -4.27
N GLU A 122 14.21 -3.08 -4.60
CA GLU A 122 15.07 -3.72 -5.62
C GLU A 122 16.56 -3.43 -5.42
N GLU A 123 17.02 -3.43 -4.15
CA GLU A 123 18.40 -3.13 -3.77
C GLU A 123 18.88 -1.70 -4.11
N HIS A 124 17.95 -0.79 -4.42
CA HIS A 124 18.21 0.63 -4.65
C HIS A 124 17.74 1.48 -3.47
N ILE A 125 18.40 2.61 -3.24
CA ILE A 125 17.90 3.64 -2.34
C ILE A 125 16.96 4.53 -3.13
N CYS A 126 15.73 4.62 -2.66
CA CYS A 126 14.64 5.33 -3.32
C CYS A 126 14.15 6.50 -2.45
N VAL A 127 13.46 7.44 -3.06
CA VAL A 127 12.81 8.55 -2.38
C VAL A 127 11.40 8.77 -2.93
N ALA A 128 10.43 8.92 -2.01
CA ALA A 128 9.09 9.39 -2.32
C ALA A 128 8.77 10.67 -1.55
N THR A 129 7.80 11.45 -2.02
CA THR A 129 7.40 12.69 -1.33
C THR A 129 5.88 12.76 -1.20
N SER A 130 5.42 13.37 -0.09
CA SER A 130 4.00 13.60 0.17
C SER A 130 3.78 14.94 0.86
N ASP A 131 2.55 15.46 0.78
CA ASP A 131 2.09 16.62 1.54
C ASP A 131 1.55 16.21 2.93
N SER A 132 1.36 14.92 3.17
CA SER A 132 0.84 14.35 4.42
C SER A 132 1.84 13.36 5.04
N PRO A 133 1.95 13.30 6.39
CA PRO A 133 2.75 12.26 7.04
C PRO A 133 2.20 10.85 6.80
N ALA A 134 0.90 10.72 6.55
CA ALA A 134 0.27 9.43 6.26
C ALA A 134 0.39 8.98 4.80
N GLY A 135 1.01 9.80 3.93
CA GLY A 135 1.05 9.55 2.48
C GLY A 135 -0.27 9.84 1.79
N PRO A 136 -0.40 9.36 0.56
CA PRO A 136 0.56 9.41 -0.53
C PRO A 136 0.77 10.81 -1.05
#